data_f2510cf7554bb98948062de032525609
#
_entry.id   f2510cf7554bb98948062de032525609
#
_cell.length_a   1.000
_cell.length_b   1.000
_cell.length_c   1.000
_cell.angle_alpha   90.00
_cell.angle_beta   90.00
_cell.angle_gamma   90.00
#
_symmetry.space_group_name_H-M   'P 1'
#
loop_
_entity.id
_entity.type
_entity.pdbx_description
1 polymer ?
#
loop_
_entity_poly.entity_id
_entity_poly.type
_entity_poly.pdbx_seq_one_letter_code
_entity_poly.pdbx_strand_id
1 'polypeptide(L)'
;MTSEFKLSPSILSADFSNLQQALDQCRDGGAPWIHVDVMDNQFVPNITIGPPVVKSLRSKTEKILDVHMMVVEPEKLVEPFAKAGADIITFHIEATDDPRGLIELIRSTGKEVGISLKPSTPISDIEPYFDQIDLILVMSVDPGFGGQGYLEGSTERIIEIKQKLVEQCLQDRVLIEVDGGIKLHNAKEVIDAGA
;
A
#
# COMPACT_ATOMS: atom_id res chain seq x y z
N MET A 1 -18.30 3.46 -17.51
CA MET A 1 -17.18 4.39 -17.23
C MET A 1 -15.98 3.50 -17.02
N THR A 2 -14.92 3.64 -17.80
CA THR A 2 -13.67 2.92 -17.55
C THR A 2 -13.13 3.43 -16.22
N SER A 3 -13.05 2.56 -15.21
CA SER A 3 -12.36 2.89 -13.96
C SER A 3 -10.92 3.26 -14.35
N GLU A 4 -10.54 4.50 -14.07
CA GLU A 4 -9.18 4.96 -14.32
C GLU A 4 -8.28 4.29 -13.26
N PHE A 5 -7.48 3.31 -13.67
CA PHE A 5 -6.51 2.67 -12.78
C PHE A 5 -5.40 3.67 -12.40
N LYS A 6 -4.83 3.51 -11.22
CA LYS A 6 -3.73 4.35 -10.73
C LYS A 6 -2.45 3.51 -10.66
N LEU A 7 -1.36 4.07 -11.13
CA LEU A 7 -0.05 3.44 -11.03
C LEU A 7 0.69 4.00 -9.81
N SER A 8 1.13 3.12 -8.91
CA SER A 8 1.89 3.42 -7.68
C SER A 8 3.24 2.68 -7.71
N PRO A 9 4.24 3.17 -8.46
CA PRO A 9 5.54 2.48 -8.53
C PRO A 9 6.24 2.50 -7.17
N SER A 10 6.70 1.32 -6.71
CA SER A 10 7.53 1.24 -5.51
C SER A 10 8.96 1.72 -5.77
N ILE A 11 9.44 2.57 -4.87
CA ILE A 11 10.83 3.02 -4.86
C ILE A 11 11.76 2.02 -4.16
N LEU A 12 11.26 0.90 -3.65
CA LEU A 12 12.08 -0.16 -3.04
C LEU A 12 13.15 -0.70 -4.00
N SER A 13 12.82 -0.75 -5.31
CA SER A 13 13.75 -1.22 -6.35
C SER A 13 14.61 -0.10 -6.95
N ALA A 14 14.50 1.12 -6.45
CA ALA A 14 15.29 2.26 -6.92
C ALA A 14 16.70 2.28 -6.30
N ASP A 15 17.59 3.06 -6.91
CA ASP A 15 18.87 3.40 -6.28
C ASP A 15 18.64 4.40 -5.13
N PHE A 16 18.78 3.94 -3.89
CA PHE A 16 18.59 4.77 -2.69
C PHE A 16 19.59 5.92 -2.57
N SER A 17 20.73 5.83 -3.29
CA SER A 17 21.68 6.95 -3.36
C SER A 17 21.20 8.07 -4.29
N ASN A 18 20.20 7.81 -5.15
CA ASN A 18 19.66 8.74 -6.14
C ASN A 18 18.14 8.64 -6.29
N LEU A 19 17.40 8.77 -5.19
CA LEU A 19 15.93 8.72 -5.21
C LEU A 19 15.29 9.84 -6.05
N GLN A 20 16.01 10.95 -6.29
CA GLN A 20 15.52 11.98 -7.21
C GLN A 20 15.25 11.41 -8.61
N GLN A 21 16.14 10.55 -9.11
CA GLN A 21 15.94 9.91 -10.41
C GLN A 21 14.69 9.03 -10.45
N ALA A 22 14.39 8.31 -9.36
CA ALA A 22 13.18 7.51 -9.25
C ALA A 22 11.92 8.40 -9.30
N LEU A 23 11.92 9.55 -8.60
CA LEU A 23 10.83 10.52 -8.66
C LEU A 23 10.64 11.08 -10.07
N ASP A 24 11.73 11.39 -10.75
CA ASP A 24 11.69 11.90 -12.14
C ASP A 24 11.11 10.83 -13.09
N GLN A 25 11.51 9.56 -12.95
CA GLN A 25 10.95 8.45 -13.71
C GLN A 25 9.45 8.27 -13.46
N CYS A 26 8.99 8.34 -12.20
CA CYS A 26 7.57 8.31 -11.85
C CYS A 26 6.79 9.47 -12.46
N ARG A 27 7.38 10.69 -12.46
CA ARG A 27 6.78 11.87 -13.08
C ARG A 27 6.66 11.69 -14.60
N ASP A 28 7.75 11.31 -15.25
CA ASP A 28 7.84 11.21 -16.71
C ASP A 28 7.00 10.03 -17.24
N GLY A 29 6.85 8.97 -16.43
CA GLY A 29 5.94 7.85 -16.68
C GLY A 29 4.47 8.14 -16.38
N GLY A 30 4.13 9.34 -15.88
CA GLY A 30 2.76 9.74 -15.59
C GLY A 30 2.13 9.06 -14.35
N ALA A 31 2.92 8.38 -13.51
CA ALA A 31 2.41 7.75 -12.29
C ALA A 31 1.89 8.83 -11.31
N PRO A 32 0.64 8.75 -10.84
CA PRO A 32 0.09 9.72 -9.89
C PRO A 32 0.58 9.50 -8.46
N TRP A 33 0.97 8.28 -8.11
CA TRP A 33 1.38 7.85 -6.77
C TRP A 33 2.83 7.37 -6.75
N ILE A 34 3.39 7.28 -5.56
CA ILE A 34 4.72 6.70 -5.28
C ILE A 34 4.57 5.80 -4.07
N HIS A 35 4.81 4.51 -4.25
CA HIS A 35 4.77 3.52 -3.19
C HIS A 35 6.08 3.50 -2.41
N VAL A 36 5.97 3.51 -1.08
CA VAL A 36 7.10 3.61 -0.14
C VAL A 36 7.04 2.45 0.84
N ASP A 37 7.82 1.41 0.59
CA ASP A 37 7.91 0.21 1.42
C ASP A 37 8.78 0.45 2.65
N VAL A 38 8.17 0.46 3.82
CA VAL A 38 8.81 0.66 5.13
C VAL A 38 8.96 -0.67 5.84
N MET A 39 10.19 -1.06 6.16
CA MET A 39 10.53 -2.34 6.78
C MET A 39 11.47 -2.13 7.96
N ASP A 40 11.27 -2.89 9.06
CA ASP A 40 11.93 -2.71 10.36
C ASP A 40 12.85 -3.87 10.79
N ASN A 41 13.01 -4.89 9.95
CA ASN A 41 13.71 -6.13 10.27
C ASN A 41 13.11 -6.93 11.45
N GLN A 42 11.82 -6.72 11.73
CA GLN A 42 11.09 -7.48 12.74
C GLN A 42 9.82 -8.11 12.12
N PHE A 43 8.98 -7.31 11.51
CA PHE A 43 7.80 -7.80 10.78
C PHE A 43 8.19 -8.58 9.51
N VAL A 44 9.23 -8.11 8.81
CA VAL A 44 9.87 -8.74 7.65
C VAL A 44 11.39 -8.73 7.81
N PRO A 45 12.15 -9.69 7.22
CA PRO A 45 13.60 -9.79 7.42
C PRO A 45 14.39 -8.81 6.54
N ASN A 46 14.02 -7.52 6.56
CA ASN A 46 14.68 -6.46 5.80
C ASN A 46 14.49 -5.10 6.50
N ILE A 47 15.37 -4.14 6.22
CA ILE A 47 15.28 -2.74 6.67
C ILE A 47 15.34 -1.85 5.44
N THR A 48 14.45 -0.85 5.35
CA THR A 48 14.41 0.01 4.16
C THR A 48 14.39 1.50 4.52
N ILE A 49 13.21 2.11 4.57
CA ILE A 49 12.97 3.54 4.59
C ILE A 49 12.30 3.94 5.90
N GLY A 50 12.68 5.11 6.41
CA GLY A 50 12.04 5.71 7.56
C GLY A 50 11.51 7.13 7.28
N PRO A 51 10.86 7.79 8.27
CA PRO A 51 10.28 9.12 8.11
C PRO A 51 11.23 10.20 7.54
N PRO A 52 12.55 10.22 7.86
CA PRO A 52 13.46 11.21 7.26
C PRO A 52 13.57 11.12 5.74
N VAL A 53 13.49 9.90 5.16
CA VAL A 53 13.51 9.71 3.72
C VAL A 53 12.20 10.20 3.11
N VAL A 54 11.04 9.83 3.68
CA VAL A 54 9.73 10.32 3.24
C VAL A 54 9.67 11.85 3.25
N LYS A 55 10.19 12.50 4.30
CA LYS A 55 10.30 13.96 4.38
C LYS A 55 11.15 14.54 3.25
N SER A 56 12.23 13.87 2.89
CA SER A 56 13.10 14.29 1.79
C SER A 56 12.39 14.15 0.43
N LEU A 57 11.67 13.04 0.23
CA LEU A 57 10.85 12.81 -0.97
C LEU A 57 9.75 13.88 -1.08
N ARG A 58 9.02 14.15 0.00
CA ARG A 58 7.93 15.14 0.02
C ARG A 58 8.39 16.52 -0.45
N SER A 59 9.62 16.91 -0.12
CA SER A 59 10.16 18.20 -0.58
C SER A 59 10.45 18.27 -2.09
N LYS A 60 10.34 17.15 -2.82
CA LYS A 60 10.71 16.99 -4.23
C LYS A 60 9.55 16.60 -5.14
N THR A 61 8.39 16.27 -4.60
CA THR A 61 7.25 15.82 -5.39
C THR A 61 5.93 16.29 -4.78
N GLU A 62 4.93 16.52 -5.61
CA GLU A 62 3.53 16.76 -5.21
C GLU A 62 2.66 15.50 -5.40
N LYS A 63 3.26 14.39 -5.85
CA LYS A 63 2.55 13.12 -6.02
C LYS A 63 2.12 12.54 -4.66
N ILE A 64 1.12 11.70 -4.66
CA ILE A 64 0.68 10.97 -3.47
C ILE A 64 1.84 10.07 -3.00
N LEU A 65 2.23 10.21 -1.74
CA LEU A 65 3.15 9.31 -1.07
C LEU A 65 2.34 8.28 -0.30
N ASP A 66 2.29 7.09 -0.85
CA ASP A 66 1.59 5.93 -0.33
C ASP A 66 2.58 5.10 0.51
N VAL A 67 2.45 5.19 1.83
CA VAL A 67 3.40 4.60 2.78
C VAL A 67 2.86 3.25 3.27
N HIS A 68 3.52 2.18 2.85
CA HIS A 68 3.21 0.80 3.22
C HIS A 68 4.11 0.35 4.38
N MET A 69 3.54 0.19 5.57
CA MET A 69 4.25 -0.14 6.80
C MET A 69 4.29 -1.65 7.05
N MET A 70 5.40 -2.28 6.74
CA MET A 70 5.75 -3.66 7.12
C MET A 70 6.59 -3.63 8.40
N VAL A 71 5.97 -3.24 9.51
CA VAL A 71 6.63 -3.00 10.80
C VAL A 71 5.81 -3.57 11.94
N VAL A 72 6.46 -3.94 13.03
CA VAL A 72 5.79 -4.20 14.31
C VAL A 72 5.45 -2.88 14.99
N GLU A 73 4.39 -2.86 15.82
CA GLU A 73 3.95 -1.65 16.54
C GLU A 73 3.75 -0.42 15.63
N PRO A 74 2.99 -0.53 14.51
CA PRO A 74 2.83 0.53 13.52
C PRO A 74 2.27 1.83 14.11
N GLU A 75 1.53 1.77 15.21
CA GLU A 75 0.99 2.92 15.93
C GLU A 75 2.08 3.92 16.37
N LYS A 76 3.30 3.46 16.65
CA LYS A 76 4.44 4.32 17.01
C LYS A 76 4.97 5.14 15.83
N LEU A 77 4.66 4.74 14.61
CA LEU A 77 5.19 5.34 13.38
C LEU A 77 4.16 6.18 12.62
N VAL A 78 2.87 6.10 12.96
CA VAL A 78 1.80 6.85 12.28
C VAL A 78 2.10 8.36 12.29
N GLU A 79 2.27 8.96 13.48
CA GLU A 79 2.51 10.39 13.59
C GLU A 79 3.84 10.83 12.93
N PRO A 80 4.98 10.11 13.11
CA PRO A 80 6.21 10.37 12.36
C PRO A 80 6.05 10.39 10.85
N PHE A 81 5.35 9.41 10.24
CA PHE A 81 5.14 9.38 8.80
C PHE A 81 4.15 10.43 8.33
N ALA A 82 3.07 10.69 9.07
CA ALA A 82 2.13 11.76 8.75
C ALA A 82 2.83 13.13 8.72
N LYS A 83 3.68 13.44 9.72
CA LYS A 83 4.49 14.67 9.77
C LYS A 83 5.56 14.72 8.67
N ALA A 84 6.06 13.57 8.23
CA ALA A 84 7.03 13.48 7.14
C ALA A 84 6.40 13.78 5.77
N GLY A 85 5.06 13.71 5.66
CA GLY A 85 4.34 14.06 4.44
C GLY A 85 3.77 12.85 3.68
N ALA A 86 3.56 11.70 4.35
CA ALA A 86 2.73 10.62 3.83
C ALA A 86 1.33 11.17 3.52
N ASP A 87 0.70 10.69 2.46
CA ASP A 87 -0.69 11.01 2.12
C ASP A 87 -1.60 9.85 2.50
N ILE A 88 -1.16 8.61 2.25
CA ILE A 88 -1.80 7.36 2.64
C ILE A 88 -0.86 6.64 3.60
N ILE A 89 -1.40 6.07 4.65
CA ILE A 89 -0.66 5.21 5.59
C ILE A 89 -1.36 3.86 5.64
N THR A 90 -0.67 2.84 5.11
CA THR A 90 -1.15 1.46 5.04
C THR A 90 -0.40 0.60 6.04
N PHE A 91 -1.14 -0.09 6.90
CA PHE A 91 -0.59 -1.03 7.87
C PHE A 91 -1.05 -2.46 7.59
N HIS A 92 -0.28 -3.44 8.03
CA HIS A 92 -0.68 -4.84 7.97
C HIS A 92 -1.64 -5.20 9.10
N ILE A 93 -2.72 -5.91 8.78
CA ILE A 93 -3.68 -6.40 9.79
C ILE A 93 -3.00 -7.29 10.82
N GLU A 94 -1.95 -8.01 10.42
CA GLU A 94 -1.17 -8.90 11.28
C GLU A 94 -0.20 -8.17 12.23
N ALA A 95 -0.05 -6.86 12.07
CA ALA A 95 0.89 -6.06 12.87
C ALA A 95 0.27 -5.41 14.10
N THR A 96 -1.03 -5.59 14.34
CA THR A 96 -1.74 -4.96 15.45
C THR A 96 -2.85 -5.85 16.02
N ASP A 97 -3.04 -5.79 17.32
CA ASP A 97 -4.18 -6.41 18.01
C ASP A 97 -5.39 -5.46 18.11
N ASP A 98 -5.21 -4.17 17.79
CA ASP A 98 -6.26 -3.14 17.79
C ASP A 98 -6.34 -2.38 16.45
N PRO A 99 -6.86 -3.01 15.39
CA PRO A 99 -6.98 -2.36 14.09
C PRO A 99 -7.86 -1.11 14.11
N ARG A 100 -8.93 -1.07 14.93
CA ARG A 100 -9.81 0.10 15.04
C ARG A 100 -9.09 1.30 15.62
N GLY A 101 -8.38 1.12 16.74
CA GLY A 101 -7.60 2.18 17.34
C GLY A 101 -6.52 2.72 16.42
N LEU A 102 -5.91 1.84 15.60
CA LEU A 102 -4.90 2.25 14.62
C LEU A 102 -5.52 3.02 13.44
N ILE A 103 -6.69 2.60 12.93
CA ILE A 103 -7.45 3.35 11.92
C ILE A 103 -7.78 4.76 12.44
N GLU A 104 -8.32 4.86 13.65
CA GLU A 104 -8.67 6.15 14.27
C GLU A 104 -7.42 7.04 14.46
N LEU A 105 -6.30 6.44 14.85
CA LEU A 105 -5.03 7.16 15.02
C LEU A 105 -4.56 7.74 13.68
N ILE A 106 -4.56 6.95 12.58
CA ILE A 106 -4.18 7.44 11.25
C ILE A 106 -5.13 8.55 10.82
N ARG A 107 -6.44 8.36 10.94
CA ARG A 107 -7.47 9.36 10.63
C ARG A 107 -7.26 10.67 11.40
N SER A 108 -6.88 10.60 12.67
CA SER A 108 -6.63 11.78 13.50
C SER A 108 -5.50 12.67 12.98
N THR A 109 -4.59 12.11 12.16
CA THR A 109 -3.50 12.86 11.51
C THR A 109 -3.94 13.51 10.19
N GLY A 110 -5.20 13.29 9.74
CA GLY A 110 -5.73 13.80 8.48
C GLY A 110 -5.25 13.03 7.24
N LYS A 111 -4.77 11.78 7.42
CA LYS A 111 -4.28 10.94 6.33
C LYS A 111 -5.30 9.88 5.93
N GLU A 112 -5.21 9.40 4.67
CA GLU A 112 -5.96 8.25 4.21
C GLU A 112 -5.42 6.97 4.84
N VAL A 113 -6.33 6.01 5.08
CA VAL A 113 -6.04 4.77 5.79
C VAL A 113 -6.08 3.60 4.84
N GLY A 114 -4.98 2.86 4.75
CA GLY A 114 -4.91 1.57 4.09
C GLY A 114 -4.76 0.41 5.07
N ILE A 115 -5.35 -0.73 4.75
CA ILE A 115 -5.06 -2.02 5.41
C ILE A 115 -4.46 -2.97 4.38
N SER A 116 -3.33 -3.56 4.74
CA SER A 116 -2.69 -4.64 3.99
C SER A 116 -2.91 -5.99 4.65
N LEU A 117 -2.86 -7.05 3.85
CA LEU A 117 -2.92 -8.43 4.33
C LEU A 117 -1.94 -9.31 3.55
N LYS A 118 -1.26 -10.21 4.27
CA LYS A 118 -0.35 -11.20 3.68
C LYS A 118 -1.14 -12.20 2.80
N PRO A 119 -0.47 -12.89 1.86
CA PRO A 119 -1.13 -13.89 1.01
C PRO A 119 -1.87 -14.97 1.80
N SER A 120 -1.36 -15.36 2.96
CA SER A 120 -1.94 -16.40 3.83
C SER A 120 -3.07 -15.92 4.74
N THR A 121 -3.25 -14.59 4.90
CA THR A 121 -4.23 -14.00 5.83
C THR A 121 -5.63 -14.01 5.21
N PRO A 122 -6.67 -14.52 5.88
CA PRO A 122 -8.02 -14.52 5.36
C PRO A 122 -8.57 -13.11 5.14
N ILE A 123 -9.38 -12.93 4.09
CA ILE A 123 -10.05 -11.64 3.82
C ILE A 123 -11.03 -11.28 4.94
N SER A 124 -11.61 -12.29 5.61
CA SER A 124 -12.50 -12.10 6.77
C SER A 124 -11.87 -11.28 7.90
N ASP A 125 -10.53 -11.23 7.98
CA ASP A 125 -9.83 -10.51 9.05
C ASP A 125 -9.84 -9.00 8.82
N ILE A 126 -9.97 -8.55 7.56
CA ILE A 126 -10.05 -7.13 7.20
C ILE A 126 -11.47 -6.67 6.85
N GLU A 127 -12.37 -7.58 6.50
CA GLU A 127 -13.76 -7.27 6.09
C GLU A 127 -14.53 -6.39 7.10
N PRO A 128 -14.38 -6.57 8.44
CA PRO A 128 -15.05 -5.72 9.43
C PRO A 128 -14.64 -4.25 9.43
N TYR A 129 -13.60 -3.89 8.66
CA TYR A 129 -13.04 -2.53 8.60
C TYR A 129 -13.26 -1.84 7.25
N PHE A 130 -13.87 -2.48 6.27
CA PHE A 130 -14.04 -1.95 4.92
C PHE A 130 -14.72 -0.58 4.89
N ASP A 131 -15.68 -0.33 5.78
CA ASP A 131 -16.39 0.95 5.88
C ASP A 131 -15.57 2.05 6.60
N GLN A 132 -14.40 1.73 7.13
CA GLN A 132 -13.56 2.62 7.93
C GLN A 132 -12.25 3.01 7.23
N ILE A 133 -11.96 2.42 6.07
CA ILE A 133 -10.68 2.59 5.35
C ILE A 133 -10.89 3.17 3.95
N ASP A 134 -9.82 3.60 3.32
CA ASP A 134 -9.82 4.19 1.97
C ASP A 134 -9.15 3.25 0.96
N LEU A 135 -8.30 2.30 1.43
CA LEU A 135 -7.50 1.45 0.58
C LEU A 135 -7.31 0.06 1.22
N ILE A 136 -7.40 -0.98 0.38
CA ILE A 136 -7.01 -2.34 0.69
C ILE A 136 -5.80 -2.68 -0.16
N LEU A 137 -4.66 -2.96 0.47
CA LEU A 137 -3.44 -3.39 -0.20
C LEU A 137 -3.35 -4.93 -0.16
N VAL A 138 -3.55 -5.55 -1.30
CA VAL A 138 -3.43 -7.01 -1.47
C VAL A 138 -1.99 -7.36 -1.76
N MET A 139 -1.33 -8.07 -0.84
CA MET A 139 -0.02 -8.63 -1.12
C MET A 139 -0.15 -9.83 -2.06
N SER A 140 0.48 -9.73 -3.23
CA SER A 140 0.59 -10.80 -4.21
C SER A 140 1.97 -11.48 -4.23
N VAL A 141 2.75 -11.22 -3.20
CA VAL A 141 4.01 -11.87 -2.81
C VAL A 141 4.10 -11.89 -1.29
N ASP A 142 4.99 -12.70 -0.72
CA ASP A 142 5.34 -12.53 0.69
C ASP A 142 6.09 -11.21 0.89
N PRO A 143 5.66 -10.35 1.85
CA PRO A 143 6.29 -9.05 2.06
C PRO A 143 7.74 -9.17 2.52
N GLY A 144 8.60 -8.18 2.16
CA GLY A 144 9.98 -8.09 2.63
C GLY A 144 11.03 -7.88 1.54
N PHE A 145 10.81 -8.33 0.30
CA PHE A 145 11.78 -8.18 -0.79
C PHE A 145 11.10 -7.84 -2.12
N GLY A 146 11.73 -6.96 -2.89
CA GLY A 146 11.31 -6.66 -4.25
C GLY A 146 11.69 -7.77 -5.25
N GLY A 147 11.10 -7.73 -6.45
CA GLY A 147 11.46 -8.58 -7.58
C GLY A 147 10.91 -10.01 -7.55
N GLN A 148 10.05 -10.34 -6.62
CA GLN A 148 9.39 -11.64 -6.50
C GLN A 148 8.37 -11.88 -7.63
N GLY A 149 8.04 -13.15 -7.88
CA GLY A 149 6.99 -13.55 -8.82
C GLY A 149 5.60 -13.41 -8.23
N TYR A 150 4.63 -13.02 -9.07
CA TYR A 150 3.21 -12.95 -8.69
C TYR A 150 2.71 -14.32 -8.23
N LEU A 151 2.09 -14.40 -7.06
CA LEU A 151 1.59 -15.65 -6.48
C LEU A 151 0.28 -16.08 -7.13
N GLU A 152 0.17 -17.38 -7.43
CA GLU A 152 -1.08 -18.01 -7.85
C GLU A 152 -2.17 -17.80 -6.78
N GLY A 153 -3.42 -17.54 -7.22
CA GLY A 153 -4.54 -17.23 -6.32
C GLY A 153 -4.68 -15.75 -5.94
N SER A 154 -3.71 -14.89 -6.26
CA SER A 154 -3.82 -13.47 -5.94
C SER A 154 -4.91 -12.77 -6.74
N THR A 155 -5.12 -13.16 -8.01
CA THR A 155 -6.18 -12.60 -8.86
C THR A 155 -7.57 -12.94 -8.30
N GLU A 156 -7.80 -14.18 -7.89
CA GLU A 156 -9.05 -14.63 -7.27
C GLU A 156 -9.34 -13.86 -5.97
N ARG A 157 -8.30 -13.57 -5.21
CA ARG A 157 -8.37 -12.79 -3.98
C ARG A 157 -8.80 -11.35 -4.23
N ILE A 158 -8.28 -10.71 -5.28
CA ILE A 158 -8.71 -9.37 -5.71
C ILE A 158 -10.19 -9.39 -6.09
N ILE A 159 -10.63 -10.37 -6.88
CA ILE A 159 -12.02 -10.55 -7.30
C ILE A 159 -12.93 -10.71 -6.07
N GLU A 160 -12.55 -11.53 -5.09
CA GLU A 160 -13.32 -11.74 -3.86
C GLU A 160 -13.47 -10.43 -3.06
N ILE A 161 -12.39 -9.68 -2.87
CA ILE A 161 -12.44 -8.37 -2.19
C ILE A 161 -13.36 -7.42 -2.96
N LYS A 162 -13.22 -7.35 -4.29
CA LYS A 162 -14.09 -6.50 -5.12
C LYS A 162 -15.56 -6.85 -4.98
N GLN A 163 -15.90 -8.14 -4.96
CA GLN A 163 -17.28 -8.61 -4.77
C GLN A 163 -17.83 -8.18 -3.39
N LYS A 164 -17.04 -8.35 -2.32
CA LYS A 164 -17.43 -7.92 -0.97
C LYS A 164 -17.61 -6.42 -0.86
N LEU A 165 -16.77 -5.61 -1.52
CA LEU A 165 -16.95 -4.16 -1.59
C LEU A 165 -18.24 -3.77 -2.32
N VAL A 166 -18.60 -4.47 -3.40
CA VAL A 166 -19.86 -4.26 -4.13
C VAL A 166 -21.07 -4.62 -3.26
N GLU A 167 -21.04 -5.77 -2.57
CA GLU A 167 -22.09 -6.20 -1.65
C GLU A 167 -22.35 -5.18 -0.53
N GLN A 168 -21.32 -4.48 -0.09
CA GLN A 168 -21.39 -3.44 0.94
C GLN A 168 -21.59 -2.02 0.38
N CYS A 169 -21.73 -1.85 -0.93
CA CYS A 169 -21.81 -0.55 -1.62
C CYS A 169 -20.60 0.37 -1.38
N LEU A 170 -19.41 -0.21 -1.26
CA LEU A 170 -18.14 0.48 -0.97
C LEU A 170 -17.19 0.56 -2.18
N GLN A 171 -17.54 -0.05 -3.31
CA GLN A 171 -16.68 -0.20 -4.50
C GLN A 171 -16.23 1.13 -5.14
N ASP A 172 -16.91 2.23 -4.86
CA ASP A 172 -16.58 3.56 -5.37
C ASP A 172 -15.83 4.42 -4.33
N ARG A 173 -15.67 3.90 -3.11
CA ARG A 173 -15.02 4.59 -1.99
C ARG A 173 -13.70 3.96 -1.59
N VAL A 174 -13.64 2.64 -1.54
CA VAL A 174 -12.45 1.89 -1.12
C VAL A 174 -11.69 1.39 -2.35
N LEU A 175 -10.44 1.80 -2.46
CA LEU A 175 -9.55 1.36 -3.53
C LEU A 175 -8.96 -0.02 -3.22
N ILE A 176 -8.71 -0.80 -4.27
CA ILE A 176 -7.92 -2.03 -4.16
C ILE A 176 -6.57 -1.77 -4.83
N GLU A 177 -5.52 -1.83 -4.08
CA GLU A 177 -4.14 -1.80 -4.55
C GLU A 177 -3.53 -3.19 -4.48
N VAL A 178 -2.59 -3.49 -5.36
CA VAL A 178 -1.89 -4.78 -5.41
C VAL A 178 -0.40 -4.55 -5.46
N ASP A 179 0.31 -5.13 -4.51
CA ASP A 179 1.77 -5.06 -4.46
C ASP A 179 2.39 -6.45 -4.57
N GLY A 180 3.40 -6.52 -5.43
CA GLY A 180 4.22 -7.71 -5.66
C GLY A 180 4.04 -8.36 -7.03
N GLY A 181 5.14 -8.57 -7.73
CA GLY A 181 5.19 -9.38 -8.96
C GLY A 181 4.41 -8.83 -10.17
N ILE A 182 3.92 -7.59 -10.12
CA ILE A 182 3.20 -6.97 -11.25
C ILE A 182 4.17 -6.66 -12.39
N LYS A 183 3.81 -7.10 -13.59
CA LYS A 183 4.56 -6.95 -14.84
C LYS A 183 3.61 -6.64 -15.99
N LEU A 184 4.14 -6.19 -17.13
CA LEU A 184 3.34 -5.88 -18.31
C LEU A 184 2.43 -7.04 -18.77
N HIS A 185 2.82 -8.28 -18.54
CA HIS A 185 2.04 -9.45 -19.00
C HIS A 185 0.85 -9.78 -18.10
N ASN A 186 0.86 -9.39 -16.81
CA ASN A 186 -0.23 -9.67 -15.85
C ASN A 186 -0.98 -8.43 -15.38
N ALA A 187 -0.45 -7.21 -15.61
CA ALA A 187 -1.07 -5.97 -15.14
C ALA A 187 -2.53 -5.83 -15.60
N LYS A 188 -2.83 -6.20 -16.87
CA LYS A 188 -4.20 -6.14 -17.38
C LYS A 188 -5.14 -7.07 -16.62
N GLU A 189 -4.71 -8.28 -16.30
CA GLU A 189 -5.50 -9.25 -15.54
C GLU A 189 -5.82 -8.70 -14.13
N VAL A 190 -4.84 -8.11 -13.47
CA VAL A 190 -4.99 -7.52 -12.14
C VAL A 190 -5.97 -6.34 -12.15
N ILE A 191 -5.88 -5.47 -13.17
CA ILE A 191 -6.82 -4.35 -13.36
C ILE A 191 -8.24 -4.88 -13.63
N ASP A 192 -8.38 -5.86 -14.52
CA ASP A 192 -9.68 -6.47 -14.86
C ASP A 192 -10.32 -7.17 -13.65
N ALA A 193 -9.50 -7.67 -12.71
CA ALA A 193 -9.97 -8.26 -11.45
C ALA A 193 -10.54 -7.23 -10.47
N GLY A 194 -10.20 -5.94 -10.62
CA GLY A 194 -10.78 -4.86 -9.83
C GLY A 194 -9.80 -4.00 -9.06
N ALA A 195 -8.50 -4.15 -9.30
CA ALA A 195 -7.47 -3.30 -8.73
C ALA A 195 -7.45 -1.90 -9.36
#